data_07cb285dcbd680ad840d4c673903634f
#
_entry.id   07cb285dcbd680ad840d4c673903634f
#
_cell.length_a   1.000
_cell.length_b   1.000
_cell.length_c   1.000
_cell.angle_alpha   90.00
_cell.angle_beta   90.00
_cell.angle_gamma   90.00
#
_symmetry.space_group_name_H-M   'P 1'
#
loop_
_entity.id
_entity.type
_entity.pdbx_description
1 polymer ?
#
loop_
_entity_poly.entity_id
_entity_poly.type
_entity_poly.pdbx_seq_one_letter_code
_entity_poly.pdbx_strand_id
1 'polypeptide(L)'
;MRFILVSLMLVTSVVASSSAFASMDKPAHDKFVARCKTSMYMSGAQCSCMADIAGKKLDDLSIAYLSLDPLDVRNSAAMSKKMTGKELSAIDNFMKSAPHSCKSAK
;
A
#
# COMPACT_ATOMS: atom_id res chain seq x y z
N MET A 1 5.58 -62.04 -13.12
CA MET A 1 4.92 -60.78 -13.47
C MET A 1 4.97 -59.86 -12.29
N ARG A 2 5.79 -58.83 -12.39
CA ARG A 2 5.89 -57.82 -11.34
C ARG A 2 5.22 -56.55 -11.85
N PHE A 3 4.12 -56.21 -11.23
CA PHE A 3 3.47 -54.92 -11.46
C PHE A 3 4.20 -53.86 -10.65
N ILE A 4 4.86 -52.93 -11.35
CA ILE A 4 5.47 -51.77 -10.74
C ILE A 4 4.37 -50.71 -10.68
N LEU A 5 3.83 -50.49 -9.49
CA LEU A 5 2.94 -49.36 -9.21
C LEU A 5 3.81 -48.10 -9.14
N VAL A 6 3.78 -47.32 -10.19
CA VAL A 6 4.34 -45.98 -10.19
C VAL A 6 3.32 -45.07 -9.49
N SER A 7 3.57 -44.77 -8.22
CA SER A 7 2.82 -43.74 -7.50
C SER A 7 3.17 -42.40 -8.09
N LEU A 8 2.27 -41.84 -8.86
CA LEU A 8 2.35 -40.45 -9.32
C LEU A 8 1.99 -39.55 -8.13
N MET A 9 3.00 -39.02 -7.48
CA MET A 9 2.78 -37.94 -6.49
C MET A 9 2.44 -36.67 -7.24
N LEU A 10 1.15 -36.31 -7.21
CA LEU A 10 0.71 -34.97 -7.60
C LEU A 10 1.19 -33.98 -6.52
N VAL A 11 2.23 -33.26 -6.83
CA VAL A 11 2.62 -32.09 -6.05
C VAL A 11 1.68 -30.96 -6.44
N THR A 12 0.64 -30.76 -5.66
CA THR A 12 -0.18 -29.55 -5.77
C THR A 12 0.60 -28.40 -5.18
N SER A 13 1.25 -27.64 -6.03
CA SER A 13 1.82 -26.36 -5.64
C SER A 13 0.67 -25.39 -5.36
N VAL A 14 0.44 -25.11 -4.09
CA VAL A 14 -0.46 -24.06 -3.66
C VAL A 14 0.25 -22.73 -3.95
N VAL A 15 -0.13 -22.09 -5.04
CA VAL A 15 0.29 -20.71 -5.28
C VAL A 15 -0.49 -19.83 -4.31
N ALA A 16 0.16 -19.36 -3.25
CA ALA A 16 -0.42 -18.35 -2.40
C ALA A 16 -0.62 -17.08 -3.23
N SER A 17 -1.85 -16.76 -3.56
CA SER A 17 -2.18 -15.49 -4.19
C SER A 17 -1.91 -14.38 -3.17
N SER A 18 -0.91 -13.54 -3.45
CA SER A 18 -0.68 -12.32 -2.71
C SER A 18 -1.91 -11.42 -2.87
N SER A 19 -2.49 -10.96 -1.75
CA SER A 19 -3.59 -10.00 -1.80
C SER A 19 -3.13 -8.69 -2.44
N ALA A 20 -4.03 -8.00 -3.16
CA ALA A 20 -3.75 -6.71 -3.80
C ALA A 20 -3.32 -5.62 -2.80
N PHE A 21 -3.49 -5.86 -1.49
CA PHE A 21 -3.13 -4.97 -0.38
C PHE A 21 -1.95 -5.51 0.44
N ALA A 22 -0.96 -6.11 -0.24
CA ALA A 22 0.29 -6.47 0.40
C ALA A 22 1.00 -5.21 0.90
N SER A 23 1.75 -5.33 2.00
CA SER A 23 2.58 -4.25 2.52
C SER A 23 3.41 -3.61 1.42
N MET A 24 3.58 -2.29 1.48
CA MET A 24 4.45 -1.57 0.56
C MET A 24 5.86 -2.16 0.55
N ASP A 25 6.49 -2.17 -0.61
CA ASP A 25 7.92 -2.42 -0.68
C ASP A 25 8.72 -1.28 -0.02
N LYS A 26 9.97 -1.53 0.29
CA LYS A 26 10.80 -0.55 1.01
C LYS A 26 10.92 0.80 0.31
N PRO A 27 11.19 0.90 -1.01
CA PRO A 27 11.26 2.18 -1.69
C PRO A 27 9.95 2.98 -1.62
N ALA A 28 8.80 2.34 -1.78
CA ALA A 28 7.50 2.98 -1.68
C ALA A 28 7.21 3.44 -0.25
N HIS A 29 7.55 2.63 0.75
CA HIS A 29 7.43 2.96 2.16
C HIS A 29 8.27 4.20 2.52
N ASP A 30 9.53 4.21 2.12
CA ASP A 30 10.45 5.31 2.42
C ASP A 30 9.99 6.62 1.77
N LYS A 31 9.50 6.55 0.53
CA LYS A 31 8.96 7.71 -0.18
C LYS A 31 7.70 8.25 0.49
N PHE A 32 6.79 7.36 0.89
CA PHE A 32 5.58 7.73 1.61
C PHE A 32 5.90 8.38 2.95
N VAL A 33 6.79 7.80 3.74
CA VAL A 33 7.21 8.34 5.03
C VAL A 33 7.86 9.73 4.86
N ALA A 34 8.76 9.90 3.89
CA ALA A 34 9.38 11.19 3.61
C ALA A 34 8.33 12.27 3.29
N ARG A 35 7.36 11.94 2.46
CA ARG A 35 6.27 12.86 2.11
C ARG A 35 5.36 13.16 3.30
N CYS A 36 5.01 12.16 4.09
CA CYS A 36 4.22 12.33 5.30
C CYS A 36 4.89 13.29 6.29
N LYS A 37 6.19 13.15 6.52
CA LYS A 37 6.94 14.02 7.43
C LYS A 37 6.92 15.47 7.00
N THR A 38 7.04 15.74 5.71
CA THR A 38 7.07 17.11 5.17
C THR A 38 5.69 17.73 5.00
N SER A 39 4.69 16.94 4.62
CA SER A 39 3.34 17.45 4.31
C SER A 39 2.41 17.45 5.52
N MET A 40 2.59 16.54 6.46
CA MET A 40 1.69 16.38 7.61
C MET A 40 2.35 16.77 8.93
N TYR A 41 3.62 17.11 8.92
CA TYR A 41 4.38 17.50 10.13
C TYR A 41 4.34 16.44 11.24
N MET A 42 4.27 15.17 10.84
CA MET A 42 4.24 14.03 11.75
C MET A 42 5.65 13.48 11.97
N SER A 43 5.86 12.80 13.09
CA SER A 43 7.13 12.12 13.38
C SER A 43 7.38 10.95 12.44
N GLY A 44 8.62 10.46 12.37
CA GLY A 44 8.96 9.26 11.61
C GLY A 44 8.16 8.03 12.05
N ALA A 45 7.96 7.86 13.37
CA ALA A 45 7.15 6.76 13.91
C ALA A 45 5.67 6.86 13.51
N GLN A 46 5.10 8.07 13.56
CA GLN A 46 3.73 8.31 13.12
C GLN A 46 3.57 8.07 11.63
N CYS A 47 4.50 8.55 10.80
CA CYS A 47 4.47 8.34 9.36
C CYS A 47 4.68 6.87 8.98
N SER A 48 5.51 6.12 9.70
CA SER A 48 5.65 4.69 9.52
C SER A 48 4.35 3.94 9.86
N CYS A 49 3.67 4.33 10.93
CA CYS A 49 2.34 3.83 11.27
C CYS A 49 1.33 4.11 10.13
N MET A 50 1.35 5.33 9.59
CA MET A 50 0.51 5.71 8.45
C MET A 50 0.80 4.84 7.23
N ALA A 51 2.07 4.59 6.93
CA ALA A 51 2.49 3.73 5.82
C ALA A 51 1.99 2.29 5.98
N ASP A 52 2.05 1.74 7.19
CA ASP A 52 1.54 0.39 7.48
C ASP A 52 0.04 0.29 7.23
N ILE A 53 -0.73 1.29 7.64
CA ILE A 53 -2.17 1.35 7.37
C ILE A 53 -2.43 1.52 5.88
N ALA A 54 -1.70 2.40 5.20
CA ALA A 54 -1.83 2.62 3.77
C ALA A 54 -1.58 1.33 2.97
N GLY A 55 -0.56 0.57 3.32
CA GLY A 55 -0.25 -0.71 2.69
C GLY A 55 -1.36 -1.76 2.81
N LYS A 56 -2.20 -1.65 3.84
CA LYS A 56 -3.34 -2.55 4.07
C LYS A 56 -4.64 -2.06 3.44
N LYS A 57 -4.80 -0.77 3.25
CA LYS A 57 -6.09 -0.16 2.89
C LYS A 57 -6.11 0.49 1.52
N LEU A 58 -4.96 0.80 0.96
CA LEU A 58 -4.84 1.49 -0.32
C LEU A 58 -4.11 0.63 -1.34
N ASP A 59 -4.47 0.80 -2.61
CA ASP A 59 -3.77 0.18 -3.72
C ASP A 59 -2.49 0.98 -4.09
N ASP A 60 -1.69 0.41 -4.97
CA ASP A 60 -0.40 1.01 -5.36
C ASP A 60 -0.56 2.39 -5.99
N LEU A 61 -1.59 2.59 -6.80
CA LEU A 61 -1.85 3.89 -7.45
C LEU A 61 -2.20 4.95 -6.41
N SER A 62 -3.03 4.60 -5.43
CA SER A 62 -3.42 5.51 -4.35
C SER A 62 -2.23 5.88 -3.46
N ILE A 63 -1.37 4.91 -3.14
CA ILE A 63 -0.14 5.14 -2.39
C ILE A 63 0.81 6.04 -3.16
N ALA A 64 1.00 5.79 -4.46
CA ALA A 64 1.84 6.63 -5.32
C ALA A 64 1.31 8.06 -5.41
N TYR A 65 0.00 8.23 -5.51
CA TYR A 65 -0.66 9.54 -5.50
C TYR A 65 -0.36 10.32 -4.20
N LEU A 66 -0.51 9.68 -3.05
CA LEU A 66 -0.23 10.31 -1.75
C LEU A 66 1.26 10.58 -1.53
N SER A 67 2.14 9.92 -2.25
CA SER A 67 3.59 10.09 -2.15
C SER A 67 4.15 11.15 -3.10
N LEU A 68 3.30 11.77 -3.95
CA LEU A 68 3.71 12.85 -4.83
C LEU A 68 4.05 14.13 -4.05
N ASP A 69 4.96 14.92 -4.61
CA ASP A 69 5.19 16.27 -4.12
C ASP A 69 3.92 17.10 -4.29
N PRO A 70 3.43 17.79 -3.24
CA PRO A 70 2.26 18.67 -3.34
C PRO A 70 2.40 19.76 -4.39
N LEU A 71 3.62 20.15 -4.75
CA LEU A 71 3.89 21.14 -5.79
C LEU A 71 3.87 20.55 -7.20
N ASP A 72 3.85 19.23 -7.33
CA ASP A 72 3.75 18.54 -8.61
C ASP A 72 2.30 18.43 -9.07
N VAL A 73 1.72 19.56 -9.39
CA VAL A 73 0.30 19.67 -9.78
C VAL A 73 0.00 18.90 -11.05
N ARG A 74 0.95 18.85 -11.98
CA ARG A 74 0.75 18.16 -13.28
C ARG A 74 0.58 16.66 -13.09
N ASN A 75 1.50 16.01 -12.37
CA ASN A 75 1.42 14.57 -12.13
C ASN A 75 0.25 14.22 -11.21
N SER A 76 -0.02 15.05 -10.22
CA SER A 76 -1.17 14.90 -9.34
C SER A 76 -2.49 14.90 -10.12
N ALA A 77 -2.68 15.88 -11.01
CA ALA A 77 -3.86 15.95 -11.85
C ALA A 77 -3.97 14.75 -12.82
N ALA A 78 -2.85 14.35 -13.42
CA ALA A 78 -2.81 13.20 -14.34
C ALA A 78 -3.16 11.89 -13.62
N MET A 79 -2.64 11.68 -12.41
CA MET A 79 -2.95 10.49 -11.62
C MET A 79 -4.40 10.47 -11.13
N SER A 80 -4.91 11.59 -10.65
CA SER A 80 -6.30 11.67 -10.17
C SER A 80 -7.32 11.35 -11.26
N LYS A 81 -7.04 11.68 -12.51
CA LYS A 81 -7.89 11.33 -13.66
C LYS A 81 -7.95 9.83 -13.94
N LYS A 82 -6.91 9.08 -13.55
CA LYS A 82 -6.85 7.63 -13.72
C LYS A 82 -7.48 6.88 -12.56
N MET A 83 -7.76 7.55 -11.45
CA MET A 83 -8.29 6.93 -10.25
C MET A 83 -9.80 6.79 -10.33
N THR A 84 -10.29 5.65 -9.83
CA THR A 84 -11.72 5.39 -9.71
C THR A 84 -12.31 6.14 -8.52
N GLY A 85 -13.64 6.32 -8.51
CA GLY A 85 -14.34 6.87 -7.34
C GLY A 85 -14.11 6.05 -6.08
N LYS A 86 -13.95 4.73 -6.21
CA LYS A 86 -13.64 3.82 -5.10
C LYS A 86 -12.24 4.10 -4.52
N GLU A 87 -11.24 4.31 -5.37
CA GLU A 87 -9.89 4.65 -4.93
C GLU A 87 -9.86 6.01 -4.24
N LEU A 88 -10.49 7.03 -4.80
CA LEU A 88 -10.58 8.36 -4.19
C LEU A 88 -11.31 8.33 -2.85
N SER A 89 -12.38 7.55 -2.74
CA SER A 89 -13.10 7.36 -1.48
C SER A 89 -12.25 6.64 -0.43
N ALA A 90 -11.46 5.65 -0.84
CA ALA A 90 -10.54 4.96 0.06
C ALA A 90 -9.46 5.90 0.60
N ILE A 91 -8.91 6.79 -0.23
CA ILE A 91 -7.96 7.83 0.18
C ILE A 91 -8.60 8.78 1.18
N ASP A 92 -9.81 9.25 0.90
CA ASP A 92 -10.54 10.16 1.80
C ASP A 92 -10.76 9.52 3.18
N ASN A 93 -11.22 8.28 3.22
CA ASN A 93 -11.40 7.53 4.46
C ASN A 93 -10.07 7.32 5.20
N PHE A 94 -9.00 7.01 4.49
CA PHE A 94 -7.67 6.87 5.04
C PHE A 94 -7.20 8.18 5.69
N MET A 95 -7.32 9.30 4.98
CA MET A 95 -6.89 10.61 5.48
C MET A 95 -7.71 11.09 6.67
N LYS A 96 -8.94 10.65 6.82
CA LYS A 96 -9.80 10.97 7.98
C LYS A 96 -9.48 10.12 9.22
N SER A 97 -9.06 8.87 9.04
CA SER A 97 -8.93 7.91 10.15
C SER A 97 -7.48 7.59 10.55
N ALA A 98 -6.57 7.44 9.59
CA ALA A 98 -5.22 6.99 9.86
C ALA A 98 -4.39 7.97 10.71
N PRO A 99 -4.44 9.30 10.47
CA PRO A 99 -3.72 10.25 11.33
C PRO A 99 -4.13 10.13 12.79
N HIS A 100 -5.41 9.97 13.04
CA HIS A 100 -5.93 9.78 14.40
C HIS A 100 -5.42 8.47 15.03
N SER A 101 -5.46 7.38 14.28
CA SER A 101 -4.98 6.07 14.74
C SER A 101 -3.48 6.06 15.04
N CYS A 102 -2.69 6.86 14.33
CA CYS A 102 -1.23 6.92 14.46
C CYS A 102 -0.74 8.03 15.40
N LYS A 103 -1.63 8.82 16.00
CA LYS A 103 -1.30 9.98 16.82
C LYS A 103 -0.35 9.66 17.96
N SER A 104 -0.49 8.49 18.57
CA SER A 104 0.30 8.05 19.72
C SER A 104 1.50 7.19 19.36
N ALA A 105 1.79 6.97 18.07
CA ALA A 105 2.94 6.18 17.64
C ALA A 105 4.25 6.87 18.03
N LYS A 106 5.18 6.07 18.59
CA LYS A 106 6.49 6.54 19.07
C LYS A 106 7.62 5.80 18.39
#